data_ed85e215217059f24e3d95a809b449fb
#
_entry.id   ed85e215217059f24e3d95a809b449fb
#
_cell.length_a   1.000
_cell.length_b   1.000
_cell.length_c   1.000
_cell.angle_alpha   90.00
_cell.angle_beta   90.00
_cell.angle_gamma   90.00
#
_symmetry.space_group_name_H-M   'P 1'
#
loop_
_entity.id
_entity.type
_entity.pdbx_description
1 polymer ?
#
loop_
_entity_poly.entity_id
_entity_poly.type
_entity_poly.pdbx_seq_one_letter_code
_entity_poly.pdbx_strand_id
1 'polypeptide(L)'
;MATAAEISEYDTEELERQLGETRRELFNLRFQLATGQLDNFSRINPVRKDVARMLTELRNREIAEAEGLSLDQLPAHRAAARRRDEDEAKGRDKSTASERRAAARAEAEEEAAAEAPEEGDAADDDADDDADAEEND
;
A
#
# COMPACT_ATOMS: atom_id res chain seq x y z
N MET A 1 -5.03 2.63 2.92
CA MET A 1 -5.03 4.09 2.75
C MET A 1 -5.16 4.39 1.28
N ALA A 2 -6.26 4.97 0.86
CA ALA A 2 -6.45 5.33 -0.54
C ALA A 2 -5.56 6.54 -0.89
N THR A 3 -4.85 6.44 -1.99
CA THR A 3 -4.09 7.57 -2.55
C THR A 3 -5.03 8.56 -3.23
N ALA A 4 -4.59 9.79 -3.45
CA ALA A 4 -5.42 10.77 -4.16
C ALA A 4 -5.70 10.33 -5.62
N ALA A 5 -4.78 9.58 -6.23
CA ALA A 5 -4.95 9.04 -7.58
C ALA A 5 -6.05 7.96 -7.61
N GLU A 6 -6.02 7.00 -6.69
CA GLU A 6 -7.07 5.97 -6.57
C GLU A 6 -8.45 6.59 -6.31
N ILE A 7 -8.52 7.63 -5.46
CA ILE A 7 -9.76 8.34 -5.14
C ILE A 7 -10.33 9.05 -6.38
N SER A 8 -9.49 9.60 -7.25
CA SER A 8 -9.93 10.27 -8.48
C SER A 8 -10.48 9.31 -9.54
N GLU A 9 -10.14 8.01 -9.46
CA GLU A 9 -10.65 6.97 -10.35
C GLU A 9 -12.05 6.47 -9.98
N TYR A 10 -12.49 6.69 -8.72
CA TYR A 10 -13.81 6.27 -8.28
C TYR A 10 -14.91 7.08 -8.96
N ASP A 11 -16.05 6.43 -9.24
CA ASP A 11 -17.26 7.14 -9.63
C ASP A 11 -17.85 7.94 -8.47
N THR A 12 -18.71 8.91 -8.75
CA THR A 12 -19.26 9.80 -7.72
C THR A 12 -20.08 9.03 -6.69
N GLU A 13 -20.89 8.07 -7.12
CA GLU A 13 -21.70 7.23 -6.22
C GLU A 13 -20.80 6.34 -5.33
N GLU A 14 -19.77 5.76 -5.91
CA GLU A 14 -18.80 4.95 -5.17
C GLU A 14 -18.02 5.81 -4.16
N LEU A 15 -17.64 7.02 -4.54
CA LEU A 15 -16.95 7.96 -3.68
C LEU A 15 -17.80 8.37 -2.48
N GLU A 16 -19.10 8.62 -2.67
CA GLU A 16 -20.04 8.91 -1.59
C GLU A 16 -20.22 7.71 -0.65
N ARG A 17 -20.31 6.51 -1.20
CA ARG A 17 -20.40 5.26 -0.43
C ARG A 17 -19.17 5.08 0.44
N GLN A 18 -17.97 5.19 -0.15
CA GLN A 18 -16.68 5.07 0.55
C GLN A 18 -16.52 6.14 1.62
N LEU A 19 -16.95 7.37 1.33
CA LEU A 19 -16.97 8.45 2.31
C LEU A 19 -17.85 8.13 3.51
N GLY A 20 -19.04 7.55 3.26
CA GLY A 20 -19.94 7.10 4.32
C GLY A 20 -19.32 6.02 5.21
N GLU A 21 -18.69 5.03 4.62
CA GLU A 21 -17.99 3.96 5.32
C GLU A 21 -16.81 4.48 6.15
N THR A 22 -15.96 5.30 5.55
CA THR A 22 -14.79 5.88 6.22
C THR A 22 -15.18 6.81 7.36
N ARG A 23 -16.29 7.55 7.25
CA ARG A 23 -16.84 8.36 8.35
C ARG A 23 -17.31 7.50 9.50
N ARG A 24 -17.95 6.35 9.24
CA ARG A 24 -18.35 5.40 10.28
C ARG A 24 -17.14 4.80 10.99
N GLU A 25 -16.10 4.44 10.24
CA GLU A 25 -14.83 3.99 10.80
C GLU A 25 -14.19 5.05 11.70
N LEU A 26 -14.14 6.30 11.26
CA LEU A 26 -13.62 7.41 12.05
C LEU A 26 -14.41 7.62 13.34
N PHE A 27 -15.72 7.50 13.28
CA PHE A 27 -16.59 7.57 14.46
C PHE A 27 -16.28 6.43 15.44
N ASN A 28 -16.20 5.20 14.95
CA ASN A 28 -15.88 4.03 15.78
C ASN A 28 -14.51 4.14 16.45
N LEU A 29 -13.48 4.59 15.71
CA LEU A 29 -12.15 4.83 16.27
C LEU A 29 -12.14 5.90 17.34
N ARG A 30 -12.91 6.98 17.16
CA ARG A 30 -13.06 8.04 18.18
C ARG A 30 -13.81 7.54 19.41
N PHE A 31 -14.81 6.72 19.21
CA PHE A 31 -15.56 6.10 20.32
C PHE A 31 -14.65 5.15 21.14
N GLN A 32 -13.88 4.29 20.45
CA GLN A 32 -12.88 3.41 21.10
C GLN A 32 -11.81 4.21 21.85
N LEU A 33 -11.38 5.35 21.31
CA LEU A 33 -10.45 6.24 22.00
C LEU A 33 -11.06 6.82 23.26
N ALA A 34 -12.31 7.28 23.20
CA ALA A 34 -13.02 7.88 24.34
C ALA A 34 -13.29 6.87 25.47
N THR A 35 -13.49 5.59 25.12
CA THR A 35 -13.72 4.49 26.07
C THR A 35 -12.43 3.82 26.55
N GLY A 36 -11.26 4.28 26.07
CA GLY A 36 -9.96 3.69 26.43
C GLY A 36 -9.69 2.32 25.83
N GLN A 37 -10.43 1.94 24.79
CA GLN A 37 -10.32 0.63 24.12
C GLN A 37 -9.40 0.67 22.87
N LEU A 38 -8.85 1.82 22.53
CA LEU A 38 -7.99 2.00 21.37
C LEU A 38 -6.51 2.00 21.77
N ASP A 39 -5.81 0.90 21.53
CA ASP A 39 -4.37 0.78 21.81
C ASP A 39 -3.53 1.69 20.90
N ASN A 40 -3.92 1.83 19.63
CA ASN A 40 -3.17 2.60 18.65
C ASN A 40 -3.99 3.79 18.10
N PHE A 41 -3.89 4.94 18.78
CA PHE A 41 -4.55 6.17 18.38
C PHE A 41 -4.02 6.76 17.07
N SER A 42 -2.84 6.36 16.60
CA SER A 42 -2.26 6.82 15.32
C SER A 42 -3.13 6.44 14.12
N ARG A 43 -3.99 5.41 14.24
CA ARG A 43 -4.93 4.99 13.20
C ARG A 43 -5.98 6.05 12.84
N ILE A 44 -6.27 6.98 13.74
CA ILE A 44 -7.25 8.04 13.51
C ILE A 44 -6.78 9.02 12.43
N ASN A 45 -5.49 9.35 12.42
CA ASN A 45 -4.94 10.35 11.50
C ASN A 45 -5.05 9.94 10.02
N PRO A 46 -4.70 8.71 9.63
CA PRO A 46 -4.91 8.24 8.27
C PRO A 46 -6.35 8.32 7.81
N VAL A 47 -7.28 7.76 8.59
CA VAL A 47 -8.70 7.75 8.25
C VAL A 47 -9.26 9.17 8.11
N ARG A 48 -8.84 10.10 8.96
CA ARG A 48 -9.22 11.50 8.83
C ARG A 48 -8.70 12.12 7.52
N LYS A 49 -7.48 11.76 7.09
CA LYS A 49 -6.92 12.24 5.82
C LYS A 49 -7.67 11.66 4.63
N ASP A 50 -8.10 10.40 4.70
CA ASP A 50 -8.88 9.76 3.64
C ASP A 50 -10.24 10.44 3.48
N VAL A 51 -10.96 10.72 4.58
CA VAL A 51 -12.19 11.53 4.55
C VAL A 51 -11.95 12.90 3.91
N ALA A 52 -10.86 13.58 4.24
CA ALA A 52 -10.55 14.89 3.69
C ALA A 52 -10.29 14.83 2.18
N ARG A 53 -9.56 13.81 1.68
CA ARG A 53 -9.29 13.62 0.25
C ARG A 53 -10.57 13.37 -0.52
N MET A 54 -11.45 12.47 -0.02
CA MET A 54 -12.74 12.19 -0.66
C MET A 54 -13.63 13.41 -0.73
N LEU A 55 -13.71 14.22 0.34
CA LEU A 55 -14.46 15.47 0.35
C LEU A 55 -13.90 16.49 -0.64
N THR A 56 -12.57 16.56 -0.77
CA THR A 56 -11.92 17.46 -1.72
C THR A 56 -12.27 17.06 -3.15
N GLU A 57 -12.25 15.76 -3.44
CA GLU A 57 -12.58 15.25 -4.77
C GLU A 57 -14.05 15.48 -5.13
N LEU A 58 -14.98 15.19 -4.22
CA LEU A 58 -16.40 15.52 -4.42
C LEU A 58 -16.59 17.00 -4.69
N ARG A 59 -15.94 17.86 -3.91
CA ARG A 59 -16.04 19.31 -4.11
C ARG A 59 -15.47 19.77 -5.45
N ASN A 60 -14.38 19.15 -5.90
CA ASN A 60 -13.80 19.42 -7.21
C ASN A 60 -14.79 19.08 -8.33
N ARG A 61 -15.49 17.95 -8.23
CA ARG A 61 -16.51 17.53 -9.21
C ARG A 61 -17.71 18.47 -9.24
N GLU A 62 -18.21 18.87 -8.07
CA GLU A 62 -19.28 19.86 -7.96
C GLU A 62 -18.90 21.19 -8.64
N ILE A 63 -17.66 21.66 -8.42
CA ILE A 63 -17.18 22.91 -9.04
C ILE A 63 -17.04 22.72 -10.56
N ALA A 64 -16.49 21.60 -11.00
CA ALA A 64 -16.35 21.27 -12.43
C ALA A 64 -17.70 21.27 -13.13
N GLU A 65 -18.71 20.66 -12.53
CA GLU A 65 -20.08 20.62 -13.05
C GLU A 65 -20.71 22.01 -13.07
N ALA A 66 -20.57 22.77 -11.97
CA ALA A 66 -21.16 24.11 -11.87
C ALA A 66 -20.53 25.13 -12.84
N GLU A 67 -19.24 25.03 -13.11
CA GLU A 67 -18.49 25.92 -13.99
C GLU A 67 -18.41 25.39 -15.43
N GLY A 68 -18.88 24.16 -15.71
CA GLY A 68 -18.77 23.50 -17.01
C GLY A 68 -17.34 23.24 -17.44
N LEU A 69 -16.43 23.07 -16.48
CA LEU A 69 -15.01 22.83 -16.70
C LEU A 69 -14.70 21.33 -16.57
N SER A 70 -13.66 20.87 -17.27
CA SER A 70 -13.12 19.55 -16.98
C SER A 70 -12.31 19.56 -15.66
N LEU A 71 -12.24 18.42 -14.98
CA LEU A 71 -11.49 18.28 -13.72
C LEU A 71 -10.03 18.76 -13.83
N ASP A 72 -9.39 18.52 -14.97
CA ASP A 72 -8.01 18.94 -15.24
C ASP A 72 -7.82 20.45 -15.30
N GLN A 73 -8.88 21.18 -15.59
CA GLN A 73 -8.86 22.65 -15.68
C GLN A 73 -9.01 23.32 -14.32
N LEU A 74 -9.41 22.58 -13.29
CA LEU A 74 -9.54 23.11 -11.94
C LEU A 74 -8.18 23.53 -11.36
N PRO A 75 -8.11 24.66 -10.65
CA PRO A 75 -6.86 25.16 -10.07
C PRO A 75 -6.15 24.15 -9.16
N ALA A 76 -6.92 23.34 -8.43
CA ALA A 76 -6.40 22.30 -7.54
C ALA A 76 -5.68 21.18 -8.32
N HIS A 77 -6.28 20.70 -9.41
CA HIS A 77 -5.68 19.66 -10.27
C HIS A 77 -4.45 20.21 -11.02
N ARG A 78 -4.54 21.42 -11.54
CA ARG A 78 -3.39 22.09 -12.18
C ARG A 78 -2.22 22.30 -11.21
N ALA A 79 -2.49 22.69 -9.98
CA ALA A 79 -1.46 22.83 -8.96
C ALA A 79 -0.84 21.48 -8.56
N ALA A 80 -1.65 20.42 -8.51
CA ALA A 80 -1.16 19.07 -8.25
C ALA A 80 -0.30 18.53 -9.41
N ALA A 81 -0.71 18.75 -10.65
CA ALA A 81 0.06 18.40 -11.84
C ALA A 81 1.43 19.12 -11.85
N ARG A 82 1.44 20.44 -11.66
CA ARG A 82 2.68 21.21 -11.58
C ARG A 82 3.63 20.72 -10.49
N ARG A 83 3.11 20.34 -9.31
CA ARG A 83 3.95 19.76 -8.24
C ARG A 83 4.55 18.42 -8.63
N ARG A 84 3.79 17.58 -9.35
CA ARG A 84 4.30 16.30 -9.87
C ARG A 84 5.45 16.52 -10.83
N ASP A 85 5.25 17.42 -11.80
CA ASP A 85 6.27 17.78 -12.79
C ASP A 85 7.52 18.38 -12.14
N GLU A 86 7.35 19.24 -11.15
CA GLU A 86 8.47 19.82 -10.39
C GLU A 86 9.22 18.79 -9.55
N ASP A 87 8.53 17.84 -8.94
CA ASP A 87 9.17 16.79 -8.14
C ASP A 87 9.90 15.80 -9.05
N GLU A 88 9.33 15.48 -10.23
CA GLU A 88 9.99 14.65 -11.25
C GLU A 88 11.22 15.34 -11.82
N ALA A 89 11.12 16.63 -12.17
CA ALA A 89 12.25 17.42 -12.64
C ALA A 89 13.38 17.57 -11.61
N LYS A 90 13.03 17.52 -10.31
CA LYS A 90 14.01 17.55 -9.19
C LYS A 90 14.54 16.17 -8.81
N GLY A 91 14.15 15.11 -9.55
CA GLY A 91 14.52 13.74 -9.24
C GLY A 91 14.06 13.28 -7.85
N ARG A 92 13.01 13.89 -7.31
CA ARG A 92 12.41 13.47 -6.06
C ARG A 92 11.54 12.25 -6.31
N ASP A 93 12.17 11.10 -6.15
CA ASP A 93 11.44 9.84 -6.16
C ASP A 93 10.38 9.85 -5.04
N LYS A 94 9.11 9.78 -5.46
CA LYS A 94 7.96 9.74 -4.55
C LYS A 94 7.71 8.35 -3.98
N SER A 95 8.57 7.38 -4.32
CA SER A 95 8.46 6.08 -3.69
C SER A 95 8.44 6.26 -2.17
N THR A 96 7.44 5.71 -1.53
CA THR A 96 7.34 5.79 -0.07
C THR A 96 8.56 5.12 0.54
N ALA A 97 8.94 5.50 1.76
CA ALA A 97 10.05 4.84 2.46
C ALA A 97 9.82 3.31 2.56
N SER A 98 8.57 2.86 2.50
CA SER A 98 8.16 1.48 2.45
C SER A 98 8.52 0.83 1.11
N GLU A 99 8.20 1.47 -0.02
CA GLU A 99 8.51 0.99 -1.36
C GLU A 99 10.00 0.92 -1.62
N ARG A 100 10.76 1.94 -1.17
CA ARG A 100 12.22 1.92 -1.24
C ARG A 100 12.85 0.79 -0.44
N ARG A 101 12.30 0.48 0.75
CA ARG A 101 12.76 -0.66 1.54
C ARG A 101 12.38 -1.99 0.90
N ALA A 102 11.20 -2.08 0.28
CA ALA A 102 10.77 -3.27 -0.43
C ALA A 102 11.62 -3.52 -1.67
N ALA A 103 11.92 -2.48 -2.45
CA ALA A 103 12.81 -2.56 -3.60
C ALA A 103 14.23 -2.98 -3.19
N ALA A 104 14.82 -2.33 -2.18
CA ALA A 104 16.14 -2.67 -1.67
C ALA A 104 16.21 -4.10 -1.11
N ARG A 105 15.11 -4.60 -0.53
CA ARG A 105 15.04 -5.98 -0.06
C ARG A 105 14.96 -6.98 -1.22
N ALA A 106 14.20 -6.67 -2.26
CA ALA A 106 14.10 -7.50 -3.47
C ALA A 106 15.45 -7.58 -4.19
N GLU A 107 16.16 -6.46 -4.32
CA GLU A 107 17.51 -6.43 -4.89
C GLU A 107 18.50 -7.27 -4.06
N ALA A 108 18.44 -7.18 -2.73
CA ALA A 108 19.30 -7.97 -1.84
C ALA A 108 18.97 -9.47 -1.88
N GLU A 109 17.70 -9.84 -2.03
CA GLU A 109 17.27 -11.24 -2.19
C GLU A 109 17.69 -11.81 -3.56
N GLU A 110 17.66 -10.99 -4.62
CA GLU A 110 18.14 -11.37 -5.95
C GLU A 110 19.67 -11.54 -5.98
N GLU A 111 20.43 -10.65 -5.34
CA GLU A 111 21.88 -10.73 -5.21
C GLU A 111 22.29 -11.96 -4.39
N ALA A 112 21.58 -12.25 -3.28
CA ALA A 112 21.83 -13.43 -2.46
C ALA A 112 21.48 -14.75 -3.21
N ALA A 113 20.48 -14.74 -4.06
CA ALA A 113 20.13 -15.89 -4.89
C ALA A 113 21.16 -16.14 -6.02
N ALA A 114 21.77 -15.06 -6.51
CA ALA A 114 22.83 -15.15 -7.52
C ALA A 114 24.18 -15.63 -6.95
N GLU A 115 24.41 -15.43 -5.64
CA GLU A 115 25.65 -15.82 -4.95
C GLU A 115 25.56 -17.20 -4.29
N ALA A 116 24.41 -17.88 -4.33
CA ALA A 116 24.28 -19.22 -3.80
C ALA A 116 25.16 -20.19 -4.60
N PRO A 117 26.18 -20.85 -4.00
CA PRO A 117 26.98 -21.82 -4.70
C PRO A 117 26.10 -23.01 -5.09
N GLU A 118 26.19 -23.39 -6.36
CA GLU A 118 25.69 -24.70 -6.80
C GLU A 118 26.42 -25.77 -5.99
N GLU A 119 25.83 -26.22 -4.90
CA GLU A 119 26.32 -27.44 -4.22
C GLU A 119 26.06 -28.60 -5.17
N GLY A 120 27.18 -29.01 -5.76
CA GLY A 120 27.28 -30.08 -6.69
C GLY A 120 26.73 -31.39 -6.15
N ASP A 121 26.03 -32.03 -7.02
CA ASP A 121 25.81 -33.44 -7.12
C ASP A 121 27.04 -34.24 -6.68
N ALA A 122 26.95 -34.88 -5.55
CA ALA A 122 27.84 -35.99 -5.18
C ALA A 122 26.98 -37.21 -4.94
N ALA A 123 26.80 -37.92 -6.06
CA ALA A 123 26.52 -39.35 -6.04
C ALA A 123 27.71 -40.08 -5.42
N ASP A 124 27.43 -41.00 -4.54
CA ASP A 124 28.18 -42.22 -4.30
C ASP A 124 27.29 -43.12 -3.42
N ASP A 125 26.71 -44.15 -3.94
CA ASP A 125 27.22 -45.46 -4.40
C ASP A 125 27.74 -46.29 -3.23
N ASP A 126 27.16 -47.48 -3.18
CA ASP A 126 27.60 -48.75 -2.60
C ASP A 126 27.66 -48.92 -1.06
N ALA A 127 26.91 -49.82 -0.56
CA ALA A 127 27.26 -51.21 -0.37
C ALA A 127 26.29 -51.94 0.57
N ASP A 128 25.78 -53.01 0.03
CA ASP A 128 25.43 -54.26 0.71
C ASP A 128 26.13 -54.51 2.04
N ASP A 129 25.41 -54.99 3.01
CA ASP A 129 25.73 -56.31 3.55
C ASP A 129 24.73 -56.78 4.61
N ASP A 130 24.29 -57.95 4.35
CA ASP A 130 23.71 -59.03 5.08
C ASP A 130 23.74 -59.06 6.63
N ALA A 131 22.80 -59.78 7.04
CA ALA A 131 22.79 -60.81 8.08
C ALA A 131 22.04 -60.47 9.40
N ASP A 132 20.92 -61.10 9.44
CA ASP A 132 20.67 -62.29 10.28
C ASP A 132 20.31 -62.07 11.76
N ALA A 133 19.16 -62.56 11.98
CA ALA A 133 18.79 -63.58 12.94
C ALA A 133 18.47 -63.16 14.41
N GLU A 134 17.35 -63.67 14.73
CA GLU A 134 16.94 -64.35 15.98
C GLU A 134 16.52 -63.46 17.18
N GLU A 135 15.23 -63.54 17.38
CA GLU A 135 14.51 -64.45 18.32
C GLU A 135 14.69 -64.11 19.80
N ASN A 136 13.60 -64.03 20.37
CA ASN A 136 13.23 -64.56 21.68
C ASN A 136 12.81 -63.56 22.77
N ASP A 137 11.65 -63.62 23.15
CA ASP A 137 10.87 -64.05 24.31
C ASP A 137 9.76 -63.06 24.68
#